data_ff8420d1f5b5ca60367dbaff2ad73573
#
_entry.id   ff8420d1f5b5ca60367dbaff2ad73573
#
_cell.length_a   1.000
_cell.length_b   1.000
_cell.length_c   1.000
_cell.angle_alpha   90.00
_cell.angle_beta   90.00
_cell.angle_gamma   90.00
#
_symmetry.space_group_name_H-M   'P 1'
#
loop_
_entity.id
_entity.type
_entity.pdbx_description
1 polymer ?
#
loop_
_entity_poly.entity_id
_entity_poly.type
_entity_poly.pdbx_seq_one_letter_code
_entity_poly.pdbx_strand_id
1 'polypeptide(L)' 'MNAAQANLTHERDEKIPPRDRILAAAGELFYRHGIRAVGVESIAEAAETNKMTLYRHFASMDELVAEYLRQSA' A
#
# COMPACT_ATOMS: atom_id res chain seq x y z
N MET A 1 15.92 23.23 10.71
CA MET A 1 16.39 21.86 10.77
C MET A 1 15.24 20.89 10.77
N ASN A 2 14.42 20.97 11.81
CA ASN A 2 13.33 20.02 11.92
C ASN A 2 12.33 20.16 10.79
N ALA A 3 12.08 21.39 10.38
CA ALA A 3 11.14 21.60 9.29
C ALA A 3 11.66 20.99 7.99
N ALA A 4 12.97 21.09 7.78
CA ALA A 4 13.56 20.52 6.59
C ALA A 4 13.47 19.01 6.60
N GLN A 5 13.66 18.40 7.76
CA GLN A 5 13.55 16.94 7.87
C GLN A 5 12.13 16.50 7.66
N ALA A 6 11.18 17.20 8.23
CA ALA A 6 9.77 16.88 8.04
C ALA A 6 9.41 16.97 6.56
N ASN A 7 9.92 18.01 5.89
CA ASN A 7 9.65 18.17 4.48
C ASN A 7 10.22 17.02 3.66
N LEU A 8 11.43 16.59 4.01
CA LEU A 8 12.05 15.50 3.28
C LEU A 8 11.25 14.20 3.42
N THR A 9 10.78 13.93 4.63
CA THR A 9 9.95 12.75 4.85
C THR A 9 8.68 12.82 4.03
N HIS A 10 8.05 13.98 4.04
CA HIS A 10 6.83 14.19 3.29
C HIS A 10 7.07 14.04 1.80
N GLU A 11 8.18 14.56 1.32
CA GLU A 11 8.50 14.46 -0.09
C GLU A 11 8.72 13.02 -0.51
N ARG A 12 9.34 12.21 0.35
CA ARG A 12 9.52 10.80 0.03
C ARG A 12 8.19 10.09 -0.13
N ASP A 13 7.24 10.38 0.75
CA ASP A 13 5.92 9.79 0.65
C ASP A 13 5.25 10.17 -0.65
N GLU A 14 5.41 11.42 -1.04
CA GLU A 14 4.81 11.89 -2.28
C GLU A 14 5.45 11.26 -3.50
N LYS A 15 6.72 10.94 -3.41
CA LYS A 15 7.43 10.34 -4.53
C LYS A 15 7.10 8.89 -4.75
N ILE A 16 6.58 8.22 -3.73
CA ILE A 16 6.20 6.83 -3.87
C ILE A 16 4.86 6.76 -4.59
N PRO A 17 4.82 6.12 -5.76
CA PRO A 17 3.56 6.03 -6.50
C PRO A 17 2.47 5.33 -5.69
N PRO A 18 1.22 5.71 -5.89
CA PRO A 18 0.13 5.07 -5.14
C PRO A 18 0.11 3.56 -5.27
N ARG A 19 0.44 3.04 -6.45
CA ARG A 19 0.47 1.59 -6.63
C ARG A 19 1.46 0.95 -5.68
N ASP A 20 2.63 1.54 -5.56
CA ASP A 20 3.67 0.99 -4.70
C ASP A 20 3.31 1.13 -3.23
N ARG A 21 2.67 2.25 -2.85
CA ARG A 21 2.22 2.42 -1.48
C ARG A 21 1.17 1.38 -1.10
N ILE A 22 0.25 1.12 -2.03
CA ILE A 22 -0.79 0.12 -1.81
C ILE A 22 -0.17 -1.26 -1.62
N LEU A 23 0.77 -1.59 -2.49
CA LEU A 23 1.40 -2.90 -2.44
C LEU A 23 2.20 -3.08 -1.15
N ALA A 24 2.92 -2.04 -0.74
CA ALA A 24 3.68 -2.09 0.50
C ALA A 24 2.76 -2.23 1.71
N ALA A 25 1.68 -1.47 1.74
CA ALA A 25 0.73 -1.54 2.84
C ALA A 25 0.08 -2.92 2.89
N ALA A 26 -0.29 -3.45 1.72
CA ALA A 26 -0.87 -4.79 1.67
C ALA A 26 0.09 -5.83 2.21
N GLY A 27 1.34 -5.76 1.79
CA GLY A 27 2.33 -6.72 2.26
C GLY A 27 2.51 -6.69 3.77
N GLU A 28 2.54 -5.49 4.32
CA GLU A 28 2.67 -5.33 5.76
C GLU A 28 1.49 -5.98 6.49
N LEU A 29 0.29 -5.71 6.02
CA LEU A 29 -0.89 -6.25 6.66
C LEU A 29 -1.01 -7.76 6.46
N PHE A 30 -0.65 -8.25 5.27
CA PHE A 30 -0.66 -9.68 5.01
C PHE A 30 0.33 -10.40 5.94
N TYR A 31 1.48 -9.80 6.14
CA TYR A 31 2.49 -10.39 7.00
C TYR A 31 1.99 -10.47 8.45
N ARG A 32 1.33 -9.41 8.92
CA ARG A 32 0.89 -9.35 10.31
C ARG A 32 -0.34 -10.20 10.58
N HIS A 33 -1.28 -10.19 9.67
CA HIS A 33 -2.60 -10.77 9.95
C HIS A 33 -2.95 -11.94 9.08
N GLY A 34 -2.16 -12.22 8.06
CA GLY A 34 -2.51 -13.25 7.10
C GLY A 34 -3.36 -12.68 5.97
N ILE A 35 -3.20 -13.25 4.80
CA ILE A 35 -3.84 -12.72 3.59
C ILE A 35 -5.36 -12.69 3.75
N ARG A 36 -5.92 -13.76 4.34
CA ARG A 36 -7.38 -13.88 4.41
C ARG A 36 -8.01 -12.92 5.39
N ALA A 37 -7.24 -12.40 6.34
CA ALA A 37 -7.77 -11.52 7.36
C ALA A 37 -7.77 -10.06 6.94
N VAL A 38 -7.22 -9.73 5.78
CA VAL A 38 -7.01 -8.34 5.37
C VAL A 38 -8.01 -7.96 4.31
N GLY A 39 -8.71 -6.86 4.53
CA GLY A 39 -9.67 -6.35 3.56
C GLY A 39 -9.13 -5.16 2.80
N VAL A 40 -9.83 -4.82 1.72
CA VAL A 40 -9.44 -3.71 0.85
C VAL A 40 -9.41 -2.40 1.60
N GLU A 41 -10.37 -2.19 2.49
CA GLU A 41 -10.45 -0.93 3.20
C GLU A 41 -9.27 -0.72 4.13
N SER A 42 -8.82 -1.78 4.77
CA SER A 42 -7.65 -1.68 5.64
C SER A 42 -6.40 -1.34 4.85
N ILE A 43 -6.27 -1.92 3.67
CA ILE A 43 -5.12 -1.65 2.83
C ILE A 43 -5.15 -0.20 2.36
N ALA A 44 -6.31 0.26 1.90
CA ALA A 44 -6.44 1.64 1.42
C ALA A 44 -6.10 2.62 2.53
N GLU A 45 -6.59 2.37 3.72
CA GLU A 45 -6.32 3.26 4.84
C GLU A 45 -4.83 3.26 5.18
N ALA A 46 -4.21 2.11 5.24
CA ALA A 46 -2.80 2.02 5.56
C ALA A 46 -1.94 2.68 4.49
N ALA A 47 -2.38 2.64 3.24
CA ALA A 47 -1.68 3.28 2.14
C ALA A 47 -2.02 4.75 2.00
N GLU A 48 -2.88 5.26 2.88
CA GLU A 48 -3.31 6.66 2.87
C GLU A 48 -3.98 7.02 1.56
N THR A 49 -4.88 6.16 1.12
CA THR A 49 -5.64 6.38 -0.09
C THR A 49 -7.07 5.84 0.12
N ASN A 50 -7.78 5.57 -0.97
CA ASN A 50 -9.14 5.08 -0.87
C ASN A 50 -9.34 3.89 -1.79
N LYS A 51 -10.50 3.24 -1.65
CA LYS A 51 -10.79 2.05 -2.43
C LYS A 51 -10.79 2.32 -3.92
N MET A 52 -11.28 3.48 -4.31
CA MET A 52 -11.34 3.80 -5.73
C MET A 52 -9.95 3.83 -6.34
N THR A 53 -9.01 4.47 -5.66
CA THR A 53 -7.63 4.52 -6.13
C THR A 53 -7.01 3.12 -6.14
N LEU A 54 -7.30 2.34 -5.10
CA LEU A 54 -6.78 0.99 -5.03
C LEU A 54 -7.24 0.17 -6.22
N TYR A 55 -8.53 0.21 -6.52
CA TYR A 55 -9.08 -0.58 -7.63
C TYR A 55 -8.66 -0.04 -8.99
N ARG A 56 -8.20 1.21 -9.04
CA ARG A 56 -7.63 1.73 -10.28
C ARG A 56 -6.33 1.01 -10.63
N HIS A 57 -5.58 0.60 -9.62
CA HIS A 57 -4.29 -0.05 -9.84
C HIS A 57 -4.36 -1.57 -9.78
N PHE A 58 -5.29 -2.11 -9.03
CA PHE A 58 -5.46 -3.55 -8.89
C PHE A 58 -6.94 -3.85 -9.04
N ALA A 59 -7.29 -4.55 -10.10
CA ALA A 59 -8.69 -4.75 -10.44
C ALA A 59 -9.46 -5.54 -9.37
N SER A 60 -8.76 -6.34 -8.59
CA SER A 60 -9.39 -7.14 -7.56
C SER A 60 -8.39 -7.42 -6.46
N MET A 61 -8.92 -7.89 -5.33
CA MET A 61 -8.04 -8.33 -4.23
C MET A 61 -7.15 -9.48 -4.68
N ASP A 62 -7.68 -10.36 -5.51
CA ASP A 62 -6.90 -11.48 -6.00
C ASP A 62 -5.69 -11.00 -6.80
N GLU A 63 -5.87 -9.97 -7.62
CA GLU A 63 -4.74 -9.44 -8.38
C GLU A 63 -3.71 -8.81 -7.46
N LEU A 64 -4.17 -8.11 -6.44
CA LEU A 64 -3.26 -7.52 -5.48
C LEU A 64 -2.44 -8.59 -4.76
N VAL A 65 -3.10 -9.65 -4.32
CA VAL A 65 -2.43 -10.77 -3.67
C VAL A 65 -1.43 -11.41 -4.61
N ALA A 66 -1.83 -11.61 -5.86
CA ALA A 66 -0.95 -12.23 -6.85
C ALA A 66 0.32 -11.40 -7.05
N GLU A 67 0.16 -10.09 -7.13
CA GLU A 67 1.32 -9.22 -7.30
C GLU A 67 2.22 -9.25 -6.08
N TYR A 68 1.60 -9.25 -4.89
CA TYR A 68 2.38 -9.34 -3.66
C TYR A 68 3.20 -10.62 -3.62
N LEU A 69 2.58 -11.74 -3.96
CA LEU A 69 3.28 -13.03 -3.95
C LEU A 69 4.38 -13.07 -4.99
N ARG A 70 4.13 -12.47 -6.15
CA ARG A 70 5.13 -12.44 -7.22
C ARG A 70 6.37 -11.68 -6.77
N GLN A 71 6.17 -10.56 -6.09
CA GLN A 71 7.29 -9.76 -5.63
C GLN A 71 8.01 -10.37 -4.44
N SER A 72 7.32 -11.20 -3.67
CA SER A 72 7.91 -11.85 -2.51
C SER A 72 8.71 -13.10 -2.87
N ALA A 73 8.53 -13.59 -4.06
CA ALA A 73 9.20 -14.83 -4.50
C ALA A 73 10.70 -14.63 -4.82
#